data_8665f69990835c657f69c69fae33ebf5
#
_entry.id   8665f69990835c657f69c69fae33ebf5
#
_cell.length_a   1.000
_cell.length_b   1.000
_cell.length_c   1.000
_cell.angle_alpha   90.00
_cell.angle_beta   90.00
_cell.angle_gamma   90.00
#
_symmetry.space_group_name_H-M   'P 1'
#
loop_
_entity.id
_entity.type
_entity.pdbx_description
1 polymer ?
#
loop_
_entity_poly.entity_id
_entity_poly.type
_entity_poly.pdbx_seq_one_letter_code
_entity_poly.pdbx_strand_id
1 'polypeptide(L)'
;MKYDDNNIFAKILRGEIPCKKIYENDYVLSFYDVNPQKKIHALVIPKGQYTDLDDFVQNAKEKEIYEFFKAISHVAKMLKVSNVDGGYRTLSNIANNGGQEVPH
;
A
#
# COMPACT_ATOMS: atom_id res chain seq x y z
N MET A 1 -10.11 -13.04 -9.80
CA MET A 1 -10.77 -11.72 -9.97
C MET A 1 -9.95 -10.89 -10.95
N LYS A 2 -10.62 -10.26 -11.88
CA LYS A 2 -9.94 -9.43 -12.87
C LYS A 2 -9.62 -8.05 -12.27
N TYR A 3 -8.42 -7.54 -12.53
CA TYR A 3 -8.00 -6.23 -12.05
C TYR A 3 -8.81 -5.13 -12.77
N ASP A 4 -9.31 -4.17 -12.00
CA ASP A 4 -10.06 -3.03 -12.53
C ASP A 4 -9.16 -1.78 -12.53
N ASP A 5 -8.78 -1.31 -13.72
CA ASP A 5 -7.91 -0.14 -13.91
C ASP A 5 -8.56 1.17 -13.45
N ASN A 6 -9.85 1.16 -13.18
CA ASN A 6 -10.56 2.35 -12.72
C ASN A 6 -10.56 2.50 -11.20
N ASN A 7 -9.86 1.64 -10.47
CA ASN A 7 -9.76 1.81 -9.02
C ASN A 7 -8.94 3.06 -8.67
N ILE A 8 -9.22 3.62 -7.50
CA ILE A 8 -8.63 4.89 -7.10
C ILE A 8 -7.09 4.82 -6.99
N PHE A 9 -6.54 3.69 -6.55
CA PHE A 9 -5.08 3.56 -6.42
C PHE A 9 -4.40 3.51 -7.78
N ALA A 10 -5.00 2.83 -8.76
CA ALA A 10 -4.49 2.84 -10.13
C ALA A 10 -4.48 4.26 -10.69
N LYS A 11 -5.52 5.05 -10.42
CA LYS A 11 -5.59 6.44 -10.86
C LYS A 11 -4.54 7.31 -10.19
N ILE A 12 -4.25 7.07 -8.91
CA ILE A 12 -3.16 7.75 -8.20
C ILE A 12 -1.81 7.40 -8.84
N LEU A 13 -1.59 6.13 -9.15
CA LEU A 13 -0.34 5.69 -9.78
C LEU A 13 -0.13 6.32 -11.16
N ARG A 14 -1.20 6.57 -11.92
CA ARG A 14 -1.13 7.23 -13.22
C ARG A 14 -1.04 8.75 -13.12
N GLY A 15 -1.13 9.31 -11.91
CA GLY A 15 -1.10 10.76 -11.72
C GLY A 15 -2.42 11.46 -11.99
N GLU A 16 -3.52 10.72 -12.16
CA GLU A 16 -4.84 11.29 -12.42
C GLU A 16 -5.48 11.86 -11.15
N ILE A 17 -5.13 11.31 -9.99
CA ILE A 17 -5.60 11.77 -8.68
C ILE A 17 -4.38 12.11 -7.83
N PRO A 18 -4.31 13.30 -7.24
CA PRO A 18 -3.17 13.67 -6.40
C PRO A 18 -3.17 12.92 -5.07
N CYS A 19 -1.98 12.74 -4.50
CA CYS A 19 -1.82 12.16 -3.17
C CYS A 19 -0.71 12.88 -2.42
N LYS A 20 -0.71 12.77 -1.09
CA LYS A 20 0.40 13.25 -0.28
C LYS A 20 1.42 12.13 -0.15
N LYS A 21 2.40 12.15 -1.03
CA LYS A 21 3.41 11.10 -1.13
C LYS A 21 4.32 11.11 0.10
N ILE A 22 4.63 9.90 0.60
CA ILE A 22 5.62 9.70 1.64
C ILE A 22 6.90 9.13 1.04
N TYR A 23 6.78 8.12 0.17
CA TYR A 23 7.91 7.41 -0.39
C TYR A 23 7.52 6.74 -1.71
N GLU A 24 8.45 6.66 -2.63
CA GLU A 24 8.23 5.99 -3.91
C GLU A 24 9.54 5.43 -4.44
N ASN A 25 9.46 4.23 -5.03
CA ASN A 25 10.54 3.68 -5.83
C ASN A 25 9.93 2.99 -7.05
N ASP A 26 10.71 2.17 -7.77
CA ASP A 26 10.22 1.52 -8.99
C ASP A 26 9.10 0.50 -8.73
N TYR A 27 8.94 0.05 -7.50
CA TYR A 27 8.04 -1.06 -7.15
C TYR A 27 6.85 -0.66 -6.31
N VAL A 28 6.95 0.43 -5.56
CA VAL A 28 5.93 0.81 -4.58
C VAL A 28 5.69 2.31 -4.56
N LEU A 29 4.51 2.69 -4.08
CA LEU A 29 4.17 4.06 -3.74
C LEU A 29 3.56 4.07 -2.34
N SER A 30 3.98 5.01 -1.51
CA SER A 30 3.42 5.22 -0.18
C SER A 30 2.91 6.64 -0.05
N PHE A 31 1.73 6.79 0.55
CA PHE A 31 1.07 8.09 0.71
C PHE A 31 0.14 8.06 1.92
N TYR A 32 -0.24 9.24 2.40
CA TYR A 32 -1.18 9.36 3.51
C TYR A 32 -2.60 9.04 3.05
N ASP A 33 -3.35 8.30 3.87
CA ASP A 33 -4.76 8.03 3.58
C ASP A 33 -5.56 9.34 3.71
N VAL A 34 -6.46 9.58 2.75
CA VAL A 34 -7.33 10.77 2.79
C VAL A 34 -8.42 10.65 3.85
N ASN A 35 -8.74 9.42 4.29
CA ASN A 35 -9.72 9.15 5.33
C ASN A 35 -9.05 8.38 6.48
N PRO A 36 -8.17 9.03 7.25
CA PRO A 36 -7.37 8.31 8.23
C PRO A 36 -8.22 7.78 9.38
N GLN A 37 -7.99 6.52 9.74
CA GLN A 37 -8.63 5.85 10.88
C GLN A 37 -7.86 6.10 12.17
N LYS A 38 -6.62 6.52 12.08
CA LYS A 38 -5.72 6.76 13.21
C LYS A 38 -4.99 8.07 12.97
N LYS A 39 -4.31 8.57 14.01
CA LYS A 39 -3.54 9.82 13.93
C LYS A 39 -2.52 9.79 12.79
N ILE A 40 -1.85 8.65 12.62
CA ILE A 40 -0.97 8.41 11.48
C ILE A 40 -1.52 7.21 10.73
N HIS A 41 -1.94 7.42 9.49
CA HIS A 41 -2.50 6.38 8.64
C HIS A 41 -1.88 6.50 7.25
N ALA A 42 -0.90 5.67 6.99
CA ALA A 42 -0.19 5.64 5.70
C ALA A 42 -0.57 4.37 4.94
N LEU A 43 -0.55 4.48 3.63
CA LEU A 43 -0.77 3.36 2.72
C LEU A 43 0.53 3.04 1.99
N VAL A 44 0.77 1.77 1.74
CA VAL A 44 1.85 1.31 0.88
C VAL A 44 1.22 0.40 -0.17
N ILE A 45 1.35 0.77 -1.43
CA ILE A 45 0.77 -0.01 -2.51
C ILE A 45 1.85 -0.44 -3.50
N PRO A 46 1.71 -1.64 -4.10
CA PRO A 46 2.59 -2.03 -5.20
C PRO A 46 2.22 -1.26 -6.47
N LYS A 47 3.18 -1.04 -7.34
CA LYS A 47 2.92 -0.39 -8.63
C LYS A 47 2.29 -1.34 -9.65
N GLY A 48 2.48 -2.65 -9.48
CA GLY A 48 1.87 -3.65 -10.33
C GLY A 48 0.37 -3.78 -10.08
N GLN A 49 -0.32 -4.43 -10.99
CA GLN A 49 -1.78 -4.57 -10.95
C GLN A 49 -2.18 -5.87 -10.24
N TYR A 50 -2.32 -5.80 -8.94
CA TYR A 50 -2.72 -6.94 -8.10
C TYR A 50 -3.95 -6.53 -7.30
N THR A 51 -4.93 -7.44 -7.19
CA THR A 51 -6.23 -7.11 -6.57
C THR A 51 -6.18 -7.12 -5.04
N ASP A 52 -5.31 -7.95 -4.46
CA ASP A 52 -5.18 -8.11 -3.02
C ASP A 52 -3.84 -8.77 -2.67
N LEU A 53 -3.62 -9.00 -1.39
CA LEU A 53 -2.38 -9.62 -0.92
C LEU A 53 -2.17 -11.02 -1.50
N ASP A 54 -3.23 -11.80 -1.58
CA ASP A 54 -3.11 -13.18 -2.10
C ASP A 54 -2.71 -13.19 -3.57
N ASP A 55 -3.32 -12.33 -4.37
CA ASP A 55 -2.96 -12.16 -5.77
C ASP A 55 -1.51 -11.70 -5.91
N PHE A 56 -1.10 -10.74 -5.11
CA PHE A 56 0.25 -10.20 -5.11
C PHE A 56 1.29 -11.29 -4.80
N VAL A 57 1.08 -12.03 -3.74
CA VAL A 57 2.05 -13.06 -3.32
C VAL A 57 2.13 -14.19 -4.35
N GLN A 58 1.01 -14.56 -4.98
CA GLN A 58 1.00 -15.66 -5.94
C GLN A 58 1.57 -15.27 -7.30
N ASN A 59 1.40 -14.03 -7.74
CA ASN A 59 1.66 -13.66 -9.13
C ASN A 59 2.77 -12.64 -9.33
N ALA A 60 3.17 -11.90 -8.30
CA ALA A 60 4.25 -10.92 -8.43
C ALA A 60 5.61 -11.62 -8.47
N LYS A 61 6.60 -10.93 -9.04
CA LYS A 61 7.98 -11.40 -9.02
C LYS A 61 8.53 -11.27 -7.61
N GLU A 62 9.50 -12.13 -7.27
CA GLU A 62 10.13 -12.12 -5.95
C GLU A 62 10.66 -10.73 -5.57
N LYS A 63 11.25 -10.02 -6.51
CA LYS A 63 11.78 -8.69 -6.25
C LYS A 63 10.68 -7.68 -5.91
N GLU A 64 9.53 -7.77 -6.55
CA GLU A 64 8.38 -6.92 -6.22
C GLU A 64 7.91 -7.16 -4.79
N ILE A 65 7.84 -8.43 -4.38
CA ILE A 65 7.42 -8.81 -3.03
C ILE A 65 8.44 -8.32 -1.99
N TYR A 66 9.72 -8.56 -2.25
CA TYR A 66 10.81 -8.13 -1.38
C TYR A 66 10.81 -6.61 -1.18
N GLU A 67 10.74 -5.86 -2.27
CA GLU A 67 10.76 -4.40 -2.22
C GLU A 67 9.53 -3.84 -1.52
N PHE A 68 8.37 -4.48 -1.71
CA PHE A 68 7.14 -4.06 -1.05
C PHE A 68 7.27 -4.14 0.48
N PHE A 69 7.74 -5.26 1.00
CA PHE A 69 7.87 -5.43 2.46
C PHE A 69 9.00 -4.58 3.03
N LYS A 70 10.09 -4.39 2.32
CA LYS A 70 11.14 -3.45 2.75
C LYS A 70 10.61 -2.02 2.83
N ALA A 71 9.75 -1.64 1.89
CA ALA A 71 9.16 -0.30 1.88
C ALA A 71 8.29 -0.06 3.12
N ILE A 72 7.55 -1.06 3.59
CA ILE A 72 6.74 -0.92 4.81
C ILE A 72 7.62 -0.51 5.99
N SER A 73 8.72 -1.21 6.21
CA SER A 73 9.64 -0.89 7.29
C SER A 73 10.30 0.47 7.11
N HIS A 74 10.68 0.79 5.87
CA HIS A 74 11.31 2.07 5.56
C HIS A 74 10.36 3.24 5.83
N VAL A 75 9.11 3.13 5.41
CA VAL A 75 8.09 4.16 5.66
C VAL A 75 7.85 4.33 7.16
N ALA A 76 7.79 3.23 7.92
CA ALA A 76 7.61 3.31 9.37
C ALA A 76 8.76 4.10 10.03
N LYS A 77 9.98 3.92 9.54
CA LYS A 77 11.13 4.68 10.05
C LYS A 77 11.04 6.16 9.67
N MET A 78 10.63 6.46 8.45
CA MET A 78 10.43 7.85 8.01
C MET A 78 9.38 8.56 8.87
N LEU A 79 8.31 7.85 9.25
CA LEU A 79 7.23 8.39 10.08
C LEU A 79 7.55 8.38 11.57
N LYS A 80 8.73 7.87 11.96
CA LYS A 80 9.21 7.83 13.34
C LYS A 80 8.32 7.03 14.28
N VAL A 81 7.70 5.96 13.77
CA VAL A 81 6.85 5.07 14.57
C VAL A 81 7.50 3.71 14.84
N SER A 82 8.68 3.47 14.27
CA SER A 82 9.39 2.19 14.37
C SER A 82 10.34 2.19 15.56
N ASN A 83 9.79 2.29 16.79
CA ASN A 83 10.58 2.28 18.02
C ASN A 83 9.76 1.69 19.16
N VAL A 84 10.42 1.45 20.30
CA VAL A 84 9.78 0.80 21.45
C VAL A 84 8.67 1.63 22.09
N ASP A 85 8.75 2.95 21.99
CA ASP A 85 7.76 3.85 22.58
C ASP A 85 6.63 4.17 21.63
N GLY A 86 6.82 3.96 20.34
CA GLY A 86 5.83 4.17 19.31
C GLY A 86 5.16 2.87 18.93
N GLY A 87 5.60 2.32 17.81
CA GLY A 87 5.04 1.09 17.27
C GLY A 87 3.94 1.36 16.24
N TYR A 88 3.62 0.34 15.48
CA TYR A 88 2.62 0.46 14.42
C TYR A 88 2.05 -0.91 14.09
N ARG A 89 0.93 -0.89 13.40
CA ARG A 89 0.26 -2.10 12.94
C ARG A 89 0.16 -2.05 11.42
N THR A 90 0.37 -3.20 10.78
CA THR A 90 0.13 -3.32 9.34
C THR A 90 -1.15 -4.11 9.13
N LEU A 91 -1.95 -3.65 8.17
CA LEU A 91 -3.21 -4.29 7.80
C LEU A 91 -3.27 -4.47 6.30
N SER A 92 -3.83 -5.59 5.87
CA SER A 92 -4.19 -5.81 4.48
C SER A 92 -5.62 -6.34 4.45
N ASN A 93 -6.49 -5.65 3.73
CA ASN A 93 -7.90 -6.04 3.62
C ASN A 93 -8.09 -6.86 2.34
N ILE A 94 -8.71 -8.02 2.49
CA ILE A 94 -8.91 -8.94 1.37
C ILE A 94 -10.40 -9.29 1.27
N ALA A 95 -11.01 -9.01 0.13
CA ALA A 95 -12.39 -9.32 -0.19
C ALA A 95 -13.38 -8.80 0.85
N ASN A 96 -14.63 -9.26 0.80
CA ASN A 96 -15.70 -8.71 1.62
C ASN A 96 -15.51 -8.91 3.12
N ASN A 97 -15.11 -10.11 3.54
CA ASN A 97 -14.93 -10.39 4.97
C ASN A 97 -13.74 -9.62 5.57
N GLY A 98 -12.76 -9.28 4.74
CA GLY A 98 -11.61 -8.47 5.15
C GLY A 98 -11.84 -6.97 5.04
N GLY A 99 -13.02 -6.54 4.57
CA GLY A 99 -13.34 -5.13 4.45
C GLY A 99 -12.61 -4.41 3.33
N GLN A 100 -12.22 -5.11 2.28
CA GLN A 100 -11.52 -4.50 1.15
C GLN A 100 -12.46 -3.57 0.37
N GLU A 101 -12.07 -2.31 0.24
CA GLU A 101 -12.82 -1.30 -0.49
C GLU A 101 -12.24 -1.04 -1.88
N VAL A 102 -10.91 -1.10 -1.99
CA VAL A 102 -10.20 -0.83 -3.26
C VAL A 102 -9.50 -2.10 -3.72
N PRO A 103 -9.82 -2.59 -4.94
CA PRO A 103 -9.21 -3.83 -5.47
C PRO A 103 -7.81 -3.59 -6.04
N HIS A 104 -6.91 -3.24 -5.15
CA HIS A 104 -5.50 -3.02 -5.52
C HIS A 104 -4.58 -3.36 -4.35
#